data_a175492bd3513fce72219c0dd8f603bc
#
_entry.id   a175492bd3513fce72219c0dd8f603bc
#
_cell.length_a   1.000
_cell.length_b   1.000
_cell.length_c   1.000
_cell.angle_alpha   90.00
_cell.angle_beta   90.00
_cell.angle_gamma   90.00
#
_symmetry.space_group_name_H-M   'P 1'
#
loop_
_entity.id
_entity.type
_entity.pdbx_description
1 polymer ?
#
loop_
_entity_poly.entity_id
_entity_poly.type
_entity_poly.pdbx_seq_one_letter_code
_entity_poly.pdbx_strand_id
1 'polypeptide(L)'
;METMLNLIIAAFSLLISSFGAQGIGINYGLLGDNLPSPDKVVGLLNSRNIKLVRLFDPNPIVLTALHNSGIEVILGTLNNDLERLANDPTFANTWVQNNVIPHVQAGTSFRYITAGNEVIPGNLAGFVLSAMQNLDTALTDAKLNIPVSTAISTGVLGVSFPPSQGAFSEASSVDMTGIVGFLASKKTPLLVNVYPYFAYANQPKDVRLDYALFTANGTVVVDGALNYANLFDAIVDAMYSALEKAGHPDVSVVVSETGWPSAGDAIGATVENGMTYNNNAVAHVTSSAGTPRRPGNAIETYIFAMFNEDLKPVGVEQNFGLYHPDMTEVYHVNFP
;
A
#
# COMPACT_ATOMS: atom_id res chain seq x y z
N MET A 1 5.66 -65.63 -18.34
CA MET A 1 5.26 -65.09 -17.01
C MET A 1 5.92 -63.74 -16.89
N GLU A 2 5.26 -62.75 -17.46
CA GLU A 2 5.74 -61.37 -17.53
C GLU A 2 5.23 -60.61 -16.30
N THR A 3 6.14 -60.15 -15.50
CA THR A 3 5.85 -59.23 -14.38
C THR A 3 5.74 -57.82 -14.89
N MET A 4 4.51 -57.32 -14.99
CA MET A 4 4.23 -55.92 -15.28
C MET A 4 4.76 -55.04 -14.15
N LEU A 5 5.76 -54.23 -14.46
CA LEU A 5 6.30 -53.17 -13.60
C LEU A 5 5.39 -51.97 -13.74
N ASN A 6 4.50 -51.74 -12.76
CA ASN A 6 3.69 -50.51 -12.68
C ASN A 6 4.57 -49.35 -12.26
N LEU A 7 4.92 -48.50 -13.22
CA LEU A 7 5.54 -47.20 -12.97
C LEU A 7 4.46 -46.25 -12.45
N ILE A 8 4.41 -46.04 -11.14
CA ILE A 8 3.62 -44.93 -10.55
C ILE A 8 4.44 -43.65 -10.77
N ILE A 9 4.09 -42.92 -11.79
CA ILE A 9 4.54 -41.53 -11.97
C ILE A 9 3.76 -40.70 -10.98
N ALA A 10 4.35 -40.48 -9.80
CA ALA A 10 3.89 -39.44 -8.89
C ALA A 10 4.16 -38.10 -9.56
N ALA A 11 3.14 -37.51 -10.16
CA ALA A 11 3.17 -36.11 -10.60
C ALA A 11 3.29 -35.24 -9.31
N PHE A 12 4.51 -34.93 -8.94
CA PHE A 12 4.78 -33.82 -8.04
C PHE A 12 4.37 -32.56 -8.81
N SER A 13 3.13 -32.14 -8.62
CA SER A 13 2.72 -30.77 -8.94
C SER A 13 3.54 -29.88 -8.01
N LEU A 14 4.68 -29.39 -8.50
CA LEU A 14 5.26 -28.18 -7.96
C LEU A 14 4.19 -27.10 -8.12
N LEU A 15 3.46 -26.84 -7.06
CA LEU A 15 2.87 -25.55 -6.84
C LEU A 15 4.07 -24.58 -6.71
N ILE A 16 4.61 -24.18 -7.86
CA ILE A 16 5.26 -22.89 -7.96
C ILE A 16 4.12 -21.95 -7.63
N SER A 17 4.03 -21.54 -6.35
CA SER A 17 3.41 -20.28 -6.03
C SER A 17 4.16 -19.29 -6.94
N SER A 18 3.57 -18.98 -8.08
CA SER A 18 3.92 -17.79 -8.80
C SER A 18 3.80 -16.70 -7.75
N PHE A 19 4.93 -16.24 -7.22
CA PHE A 19 5.01 -14.88 -6.76
C PHE A 19 4.64 -14.10 -8.03
N GLY A 20 3.32 -13.88 -8.19
CA GLY A 20 2.78 -13.09 -9.26
C GLY A 20 3.54 -11.79 -9.23
N ALA A 21 3.95 -11.31 -10.38
CA ALA A 21 4.60 -10.00 -10.50
C ALA A 21 3.91 -9.09 -9.51
N GLN A 22 4.65 -8.60 -8.50
CA GLN A 22 4.07 -7.77 -7.47
C GLN A 22 3.50 -6.59 -8.21
N GLY A 23 2.16 -6.47 -8.18
CA GLY A 23 1.44 -5.66 -9.14
C GLY A 23 1.42 -4.21 -8.71
N ILE A 24 1.11 -3.38 -9.68
CA ILE A 24 0.72 -2.00 -9.42
C ILE A 24 -0.79 -1.97 -9.13
N GLY A 25 -1.17 -1.34 -8.03
CA GLY A 25 -2.55 -1.09 -7.63
C GLY A 25 -2.89 0.39 -7.62
N ILE A 26 -4.12 0.68 -7.24
CA ILE A 26 -4.59 2.06 -7.10
C ILE A 26 -5.44 2.23 -5.84
N ASN A 27 -5.34 3.40 -5.23
CA ASN A 27 -6.21 3.80 -4.13
C ASN A 27 -7.53 4.34 -4.69
N TYR A 28 -8.64 3.80 -4.22
CA TYR A 28 -9.97 4.30 -4.54
C TYR A 28 -10.55 4.98 -3.30
N GLY A 29 -10.31 6.29 -3.21
CA GLY A 29 -10.89 7.16 -2.19
C GLY A 29 -12.35 7.50 -2.49
N LEU A 30 -13.12 7.83 -1.46
CA LEU A 30 -14.55 8.08 -1.53
C LEU A 30 -14.94 9.45 -0.94
N LEU A 31 -13.97 10.36 -0.77
CA LEU A 31 -14.21 11.71 -0.25
C LEU A 31 -14.58 12.69 -1.37
N GLY A 32 -15.62 12.36 -2.13
CA GLY A 32 -16.19 13.19 -3.17
C GLY A 32 -17.71 12.99 -3.27
N ASP A 33 -18.45 14.07 -3.53
CA ASP A 33 -19.90 14.02 -3.70
C ASP A 33 -20.34 13.88 -5.17
N ASN A 34 -19.38 13.95 -6.08
CA ASN A 34 -19.53 13.93 -7.54
C ASN A 34 -18.91 12.68 -8.20
N LEU A 35 -18.46 11.68 -7.40
CA LEU A 35 -17.77 10.50 -7.90
C LEU A 35 -18.68 9.61 -8.76
N PRO A 36 -18.13 8.89 -9.76
CA PRO A 36 -18.90 7.96 -10.57
C PRO A 36 -19.40 6.77 -9.76
N SER A 37 -20.46 6.11 -10.23
CA SER A 37 -20.97 4.91 -9.55
C SER A 37 -19.90 3.79 -9.51
N PRO A 38 -19.83 2.99 -8.44
CA PRO A 38 -18.82 1.95 -8.28
C PRO A 38 -18.75 0.94 -9.43
N ASP A 39 -19.86 0.60 -10.08
CA ASP A 39 -19.87 -0.28 -11.25
C ASP A 39 -19.07 0.32 -12.44
N LYS A 40 -19.22 1.63 -12.67
CA LYS A 40 -18.43 2.32 -13.69
C LYS A 40 -16.94 2.36 -13.34
N VAL A 41 -16.62 2.53 -12.05
CA VAL A 41 -15.23 2.51 -11.58
C VAL A 41 -14.61 1.14 -11.78
N VAL A 42 -15.32 0.05 -11.43
CA VAL A 42 -14.85 -1.32 -11.68
C VAL A 42 -14.67 -1.58 -13.18
N GLY A 43 -15.58 -1.07 -14.01
CA GLY A 43 -15.43 -1.11 -15.47
C GLY A 43 -14.16 -0.39 -15.95
N LEU A 44 -13.87 0.79 -15.40
CA LEU A 44 -12.66 1.55 -15.72
C LEU A 44 -11.39 0.81 -15.27
N LEU A 45 -11.35 0.30 -14.02
CA LEU A 45 -10.22 -0.50 -13.51
C LEU A 45 -9.91 -1.71 -14.42
N ASN A 46 -10.94 -2.45 -14.81
CA ASN A 46 -10.78 -3.60 -15.72
C ASN A 46 -10.30 -3.18 -17.11
N SER A 47 -10.81 -2.07 -17.67
CA SER A 47 -10.39 -1.54 -18.97
C SER A 47 -8.91 -1.10 -18.98
N ARG A 48 -8.38 -0.74 -17.82
CA ARG A 48 -6.98 -0.31 -17.62
C ARG A 48 -6.08 -1.45 -17.10
N ASN A 49 -6.58 -2.68 -17.05
CA ASN A 49 -5.89 -3.86 -16.51
C ASN A 49 -5.41 -3.70 -15.05
N ILE A 50 -6.05 -2.83 -14.27
CA ILE A 50 -5.74 -2.64 -12.85
C ILE A 50 -6.44 -3.75 -12.05
N LYS A 51 -5.65 -4.60 -11.38
CA LYS A 51 -6.14 -5.78 -10.66
C LYS A 51 -6.00 -5.68 -9.14
N LEU A 52 -5.41 -4.61 -8.64
CA LEU A 52 -5.22 -4.35 -7.22
C LEU A 52 -5.85 -3.00 -6.86
N VAL A 53 -6.71 -3.01 -5.86
CA VAL A 53 -7.37 -1.79 -5.37
C VAL A 53 -7.21 -1.69 -3.84
N ARG A 54 -7.01 -0.48 -3.34
CA ARG A 54 -7.08 -0.22 -1.90
C ARG A 54 -8.29 0.65 -1.58
N LEU A 55 -9.09 0.18 -0.61
CA LEU A 55 -10.21 0.90 -0.01
C LEU A 55 -9.86 1.25 1.43
N PHE A 56 -10.27 2.44 1.88
CA PHE A 56 -9.96 2.96 3.22
C PHE A 56 -10.95 2.51 4.29
N ASP A 57 -12.15 2.12 3.86
CA ASP A 57 -13.24 1.65 4.73
C ASP A 57 -14.15 0.67 3.97
N PRO A 58 -14.98 -0.09 4.72
CA PRO A 58 -15.86 -1.10 4.13
C PRO A 58 -17.14 -0.49 3.55
N ASN A 59 -17.06 0.23 2.44
CA ASN A 59 -18.24 0.73 1.75
C ASN A 59 -19.00 -0.43 1.06
N PRO A 60 -20.24 -0.75 1.46
CA PRO A 60 -20.95 -1.93 0.98
C PRO A 60 -21.31 -1.84 -0.52
N ILE A 61 -21.51 -0.63 -1.07
CA ILE A 61 -21.83 -0.45 -2.49
C ILE A 61 -20.59 -0.75 -3.33
N VAL A 62 -19.43 -0.23 -2.92
CA VAL A 62 -18.16 -0.48 -3.62
C VAL A 62 -17.78 -1.96 -3.53
N LEU A 63 -17.88 -2.55 -2.34
CA LEU A 63 -17.59 -3.98 -2.15
C LEU A 63 -18.52 -4.87 -2.99
N THR A 64 -19.79 -4.49 -3.14
CA THR A 64 -20.74 -5.21 -4.01
C THR A 64 -20.36 -5.10 -5.48
N ALA A 65 -19.93 -3.93 -5.95
CA ALA A 65 -19.49 -3.75 -7.34
C ALA A 65 -18.22 -4.57 -7.66
N LEU A 66 -17.40 -4.88 -6.66
CA LEU A 66 -16.18 -5.68 -6.81
C LEU A 66 -16.44 -7.20 -6.85
N HIS A 67 -17.68 -7.69 -6.64
CA HIS A 67 -17.99 -9.12 -6.71
C HIS A 67 -17.62 -9.69 -8.09
N ASN A 68 -16.87 -10.79 -8.10
CA ASN A 68 -16.43 -11.49 -9.32
C ASN A 68 -15.69 -10.59 -10.35
N SER A 69 -15.16 -9.44 -9.93
CA SER A 69 -14.44 -8.51 -10.81
C SER A 69 -13.04 -9.00 -11.22
N GLY A 70 -12.47 -9.96 -10.47
CA GLY A 70 -11.08 -10.39 -10.60
C GLY A 70 -10.08 -9.36 -10.04
N ILE A 71 -10.56 -8.38 -9.25
CA ILE A 71 -9.74 -7.37 -8.58
C ILE A 71 -9.54 -7.80 -7.12
N GLU A 72 -8.29 -7.80 -6.66
CA GLU A 72 -7.95 -8.03 -5.26
C GLU A 72 -7.98 -6.73 -4.46
N VAL A 73 -8.47 -6.80 -3.24
CA VAL A 73 -8.78 -5.62 -2.42
C VAL A 73 -7.92 -5.59 -1.16
N ILE A 74 -7.23 -4.46 -0.90
CA ILE A 74 -6.83 -4.08 0.45
C ILE A 74 -8.03 -3.35 1.06
N LEU A 75 -8.55 -3.86 2.17
CA LEU A 75 -9.68 -3.26 2.86
C LEU A 75 -9.25 -2.66 4.21
N GLY A 76 -9.41 -1.36 4.36
CA GLY A 76 -9.16 -0.63 5.61
C GLY A 76 -10.32 -0.73 6.59
N THR A 77 -9.99 -0.60 7.88
CA THR A 77 -10.96 -0.24 8.91
C THR A 77 -10.99 1.27 9.08
N LEU A 78 -12.11 1.83 9.52
CA LEU A 78 -12.12 3.22 9.96
C LEU A 78 -11.18 3.43 11.16
N ASN A 79 -10.45 4.54 11.19
CA ASN A 79 -9.61 4.90 12.34
C ASN A 79 -10.44 5.02 13.62
N ASN A 80 -11.68 5.48 13.51
CA ASN A 80 -12.63 5.60 14.64
C ASN A 80 -13.05 4.25 15.26
N ASP A 81 -12.90 3.15 14.53
CA ASP A 81 -13.21 1.81 15.01
C ASP A 81 -12.06 1.16 15.78
N LEU A 82 -10.84 1.70 15.71
CA LEU A 82 -9.63 1.07 16.26
C LEU A 82 -9.72 0.78 17.75
N GLU A 83 -10.18 1.74 18.55
CA GLU A 83 -10.32 1.55 19.99
C GLU A 83 -11.29 0.39 20.30
N ARG A 84 -12.41 0.34 19.58
CA ARG A 84 -13.40 -0.73 19.76
C ARG A 84 -12.90 -2.08 19.24
N LEU A 85 -12.24 -2.09 18.08
CA LEU A 85 -11.60 -3.30 17.54
C LEU A 85 -10.55 -3.87 18.50
N ALA A 86 -9.80 -2.99 19.17
CA ALA A 86 -8.77 -3.39 20.13
C ALA A 86 -9.35 -3.96 21.43
N ASN A 87 -10.44 -3.36 21.94
CA ASN A 87 -10.95 -3.66 23.28
C ASN A 87 -12.12 -4.65 23.30
N ASP A 88 -12.74 -4.92 22.14
CA ASP A 88 -13.93 -5.79 22.04
C ASP A 88 -13.75 -6.84 20.92
N PRO A 89 -13.25 -8.05 21.25
CA PRO A 89 -13.15 -9.15 20.26
C PRO A 89 -14.50 -9.51 19.60
N THR A 90 -15.61 -9.28 20.27
CA THR A 90 -16.95 -9.54 19.71
C THR A 90 -17.24 -8.54 18.59
N PHE A 91 -16.80 -7.29 18.75
CA PHE A 91 -16.93 -6.29 17.70
C PHE A 91 -16.06 -6.65 16.49
N ALA A 92 -14.81 -7.12 16.71
CA ALA A 92 -13.94 -7.57 15.62
C ALA A 92 -14.58 -8.73 14.84
N ASN A 93 -15.17 -9.72 15.53
CA ASN A 93 -15.94 -10.80 14.90
C ASN A 93 -17.12 -10.25 14.08
N THR A 94 -17.88 -9.32 14.65
CA THR A 94 -19.03 -8.70 13.97
C THR A 94 -18.58 -7.91 12.73
N TRP A 95 -17.46 -7.20 12.86
CA TRP A 95 -16.89 -6.44 11.74
C TRP A 95 -16.51 -7.37 10.56
N VAL A 96 -15.86 -8.51 10.85
CA VAL A 96 -15.51 -9.52 9.83
C VAL A 96 -16.77 -10.17 9.24
N GLN A 97 -17.76 -10.49 10.06
CA GLN A 97 -19.04 -11.06 9.62
C GLN A 97 -19.81 -10.13 8.67
N ASN A 98 -19.76 -8.83 8.91
CA ASN A 98 -20.53 -7.87 8.13
C ASN A 98 -19.78 -7.39 6.88
N ASN A 99 -18.46 -7.25 6.93
CA ASN A 99 -17.68 -6.54 5.92
C ASN A 99 -16.77 -7.44 5.08
N VAL A 100 -16.52 -8.70 5.51
CA VAL A 100 -15.61 -9.59 4.80
C VAL A 100 -16.33 -10.85 4.30
N ILE A 101 -16.97 -11.59 5.19
CA ILE A 101 -17.57 -12.90 4.86
C ILE A 101 -18.55 -12.83 3.69
N PRO A 102 -19.55 -11.92 3.67
CA PRO A 102 -20.52 -11.86 2.58
C PRO A 102 -19.88 -11.58 1.22
N HIS A 103 -18.86 -10.74 1.21
CA HIS A 103 -18.19 -10.35 -0.02
C HIS A 103 -17.24 -11.45 -0.53
N VAL A 104 -16.54 -12.18 0.36
CA VAL A 104 -15.77 -13.39 -0.03
C VAL A 104 -16.71 -14.44 -0.63
N GLN A 105 -17.86 -14.70 0.00
CA GLN A 105 -18.86 -15.64 -0.53
C GLN A 105 -19.43 -15.21 -1.89
N ALA A 106 -19.47 -13.90 -2.15
CA ALA A 106 -19.90 -13.33 -3.42
C ALA A 106 -18.77 -13.12 -4.44
N GLY A 107 -17.56 -13.64 -4.16
CA GLY A 107 -16.45 -13.68 -5.12
C GLY A 107 -15.53 -12.47 -5.11
N THR A 108 -15.51 -11.66 -4.02
CA THR A 108 -14.46 -10.65 -3.80
C THR A 108 -13.22 -11.32 -3.20
N SER A 109 -12.04 -11.01 -3.73
CA SER A 109 -10.76 -11.43 -3.18
C SER A 109 -10.18 -10.31 -2.32
N PHE A 110 -9.91 -10.59 -1.05
CA PHE A 110 -9.20 -9.67 -0.17
C PHE A 110 -7.73 -10.05 -0.06
N ARG A 111 -6.86 -9.09 -0.34
CA ARG A 111 -5.41 -9.24 -0.27
C ARG A 111 -4.87 -9.01 1.13
N TYR A 112 -5.33 -7.93 1.78
CA TYR A 112 -5.03 -7.59 3.17
C TYR A 112 -6.25 -6.92 3.81
N ILE A 113 -6.39 -7.09 5.14
CA ILE A 113 -7.21 -6.20 5.98
C ILE A 113 -6.24 -5.28 6.74
N THR A 114 -6.52 -3.96 6.78
CA THR A 114 -5.66 -3.02 7.49
C THR A 114 -6.37 -2.39 8.67
N ALA A 115 -5.75 -2.50 9.85
CA ALA A 115 -6.22 -1.87 11.07
C ALA A 115 -5.71 -0.42 11.12
N GLY A 116 -6.53 0.52 10.71
CA GLY A 116 -6.23 1.95 10.67
C GLY A 116 -5.30 2.39 9.54
N ASN A 117 -5.22 3.70 9.38
CA ASN A 117 -4.36 4.37 8.42
C ASN A 117 -3.74 5.61 9.05
N GLU A 118 -2.39 5.67 9.05
CA GLU A 118 -1.58 6.82 9.50
C GLU A 118 -1.88 7.31 10.93
N VAL A 119 -2.15 6.40 11.83
CA VAL A 119 -2.48 6.75 13.22
C VAL A 119 -1.26 6.74 14.16
N ILE A 120 -0.09 6.37 13.66
CA ILE A 120 1.17 6.28 14.43
C ILE A 120 2.16 7.34 13.89
N PRO A 121 2.74 8.14 14.80
CA PRO A 121 2.39 8.34 16.21
C PRO A 121 1.07 9.09 16.37
N GLY A 122 0.35 8.83 17.44
CA GLY A 122 -0.91 9.51 17.72
C GLY A 122 -1.76 8.86 18.81
N ASN A 123 -2.88 9.47 19.12
CA ASN A 123 -3.76 9.03 20.22
C ASN A 123 -4.35 7.62 20.00
N LEU A 124 -4.41 7.16 18.77
CA LEU A 124 -4.94 5.83 18.41
C LEU A 124 -3.84 4.77 18.27
N ALA A 125 -2.56 5.15 18.34
CA ALA A 125 -1.43 4.26 18.08
C ALA A 125 -1.45 3.00 18.97
N GLY A 126 -1.70 3.17 20.26
CA GLY A 126 -1.74 2.07 21.22
C GLY A 126 -2.85 1.02 21.00
N PHE A 127 -3.85 1.34 20.17
CA PHE A 127 -4.93 0.39 19.84
C PHE A 127 -4.61 -0.48 18.62
N VAL A 128 -3.66 -0.09 17.77
CA VAL A 128 -3.43 -0.73 16.46
C VAL A 128 -3.07 -2.21 16.62
N LEU A 129 -2.11 -2.54 17.46
CA LEU A 129 -1.66 -3.92 17.64
C LEU A 129 -2.80 -4.85 18.11
N SER A 130 -3.54 -4.43 19.13
CA SER A 130 -4.66 -5.23 19.65
C SER A 130 -5.79 -5.36 18.62
N ALA A 131 -6.07 -4.30 17.85
CA ALA A 131 -7.03 -4.35 16.76
C ALA A 131 -6.61 -5.34 15.66
N MET A 132 -5.31 -5.33 15.27
CA MET A 132 -4.76 -6.30 14.32
C MET A 132 -4.91 -7.75 14.83
N GLN A 133 -4.59 -8.00 16.10
CA GLN A 133 -4.69 -9.32 16.71
C GLN A 133 -6.14 -9.83 16.77
N ASN A 134 -7.09 -8.97 17.13
CA ASN A 134 -8.50 -9.33 17.19
C ASN A 134 -9.08 -9.58 15.79
N LEU A 135 -8.72 -8.79 14.79
CA LEU A 135 -9.12 -9.02 13.40
C LEU A 135 -8.52 -10.33 12.84
N ASP A 136 -7.25 -10.61 13.10
CA ASP A 136 -6.59 -11.85 12.69
C ASP A 136 -7.25 -13.09 13.33
N THR A 137 -7.62 -12.99 14.61
CA THR A 137 -8.38 -14.03 15.31
C THR A 137 -9.74 -14.23 14.67
N ALA A 138 -10.48 -13.16 14.44
CA ALA A 138 -11.83 -13.21 13.83
C ALA A 138 -11.80 -13.82 12.42
N LEU A 139 -10.80 -13.48 11.60
CA LEU A 139 -10.61 -14.05 10.26
C LEU A 139 -10.25 -15.54 10.35
N THR A 140 -9.37 -15.92 11.29
CA THR A 140 -8.98 -17.32 11.52
C THR A 140 -10.18 -18.16 11.95
N ASP A 141 -11.00 -17.66 12.87
CA ASP A 141 -12.23 -18.33 13.34
C ASP A 141 -13.26 -18.50 12.20
N ALA A 142 -13.30 -17.53 11.29
CA ALA A 142 -14.08 -17.60 10.06
C ALA A 142 -13.47 -18.50 8.97
N LYS A 143 -12.30 -19.10 9.22
CA LYS A 143 -11.54 -19.93 8.27
C LYS A 143 -11.12 -19.15 7.00
N LEU A 144 -10.88 -17.87 7.14
CA LEU A 144 -10.38 -17.00 6.09
C LEU A 144 -8.89 -16.77 6.31
N ASN A 145 -8.08 -17.10 5.30
CA ASN A 145 -6.64 -16.88 5.32
C ASN A 145 -6.31 -15.52 4.66
N ILE A 146 -6.78 -14.43 5.28
CA ILE A 146 -6.55 -13.07 4.82
C ILE A 146 -5.59 -12.39 5.81
N PRO A 147 -4.39 -11.98 5.37
CA PRO A 147 -3.42 -11.36 6.27
C PRO A 147 -3.90 -10.01 6.81
N VAL A 148 -3.57 -9.71 8.06
CA VAL A 148 -3.88 -8.43 8.72
C VAL A 148 -2.61 -7.61 8.88
N SER A 149 -2.66 -6.34 8.45
CA SER A 149 -1.60 -5.36 8.58
C SER A 149 -2.14 -4.02 9.09
N THR A 150 -1.30 -3.00 9.06
CA THR A 150 -1.67 -1.59 9.24
C THR A 150 -0.93 -0.75 8.21
N ALA A 151 -1.48 0.41 7.84
CA ALA A 151 -0.83 1.37 6.96
C ALA A 151 -0.30 2.55 7.78
N ILE A 152 0.98 2.85 7.60
CA ILE A 152 1.67 3.93 8.31
C ILE A 152 2.21 4.96 7.34
N SER A 153 2.36 6.20 7.81
CA SER A 153 3.15 7.20 7.09
C SER A 153 4.64 7.10 7.44
N THR A 154 5.48 7.78 6.67
CA THR A 154 6.91 7.94 7.00
C THR A 154 7.16 8.79 8.23
N GLY A 155 6.12 9.42 8.79
CA GLY A 155 6.16 10.16 10.07
C GLY A 155 6.52 9.30 11.28
N VAL A 156 6.47 7.97 11.16
CA VAL A 156 6.96 7.06 12.22
C VAL A 156 8.49 7.08 12.37
N LEU A 157 9.23 7.59 11.37
CA LEU A 157 10.69 7.65 11.40
C LEU A 157 11.17 8.90 12.14
N GLY A 158 12.04 8.72 13.12
CA GLY A 158 12.79 9.79 13.76
C GLY A 158 14.05 10.16 12.99
N VAL A 159 14.60 9.19 12.25
CA VAL A 159 15.73 9.36 11.33
C VAL A 159 15.35 8.69 10.01
N SER A 160 15.51 9.41 8.90
CA SER A 160 15.25 8.90 7.55
C SER A 160 16.40 9.16 6.57
N PHE A 161 17.39 9.95 6.98
CA PHE A 161 18.55 10.28 6.15
C PHE A 161 19.86 10.21 6.96
N PRO A 162 20.96 9.65 6.38
CA PRO A 162 20.94 8.84 5.16
C PRO A 162 20.06 7.58 5.32
N PRO A 163 19.59 6.92 4.24
CA PRO A 163 18.65 5.79 4.33
C PRO A 163 19.10 4.65 5.25
N SER A 164 20.40 4.33 5.30
CA SER A 164 20.96 3.32 6.22
C SER A 164 20.80 3.67 7.69
N GLN A 165 20.56 4.93 8.02
CA GLN A 165 20.32 5.40 9.38
C GLN A 165 18.84 5.41 9.77
N GLY A 166 17.94 5.01 8.87
CA GLY A 166 16.50 4.92 9.14
C GLY A 166 16.22 4.26 10.48
N ALA A 167 15.40 4.89 11.31
CA ALA A 167 15.03 4.39 12.65
C ALA A 167 13.67 4.96 13.05
N PHE A 168 12.86 4.16 13.75
CA PHE A 168 11.62 4.64 14.34
C PHE A 168 11.89 5.76 15.36
N SER A 169 11.01 6.72 15.43
CA SER A 169 11.07 7.80 16.42
C SER A 169 10.80 7.25 17.82
N GLU A 170 11.25 7.98 18.84
CA GLU A 170 10.92 7.65 20.22
C GLU A 170 9.40 7.53 20.44
N ALA A 171 8.64 8.45 19.83
CA ALA A 171 7.17 8.48 19.92
C ALA A 171 6.49 7.27 19.23
N SER A 172 7.13 6.64 18.25
CA SER A 172 6.55 5.51 17.49
C SER A 172 7.12 4.17 17.90
N SER A 173 8.30 4.12 18.53
CA SER A 173 9.09 2.90 18.70
C SER A 173 8.38 1.83 19.53
N VAL A 174 7.62 2.22 20.55
CA VAL A 174 6.90 1.28 21.42
C VAL A 174 5.82 0.55 20.64
N ASP A 175 4.97 1.29 19.93
CA ASP A 175 3.88 0.71 19.13
C ASP A 175 4.44 -0.09 17.95
N MET A 176 5.42 0.47 17.24
CA MET A 176 6.03 -0.18 16.08
C MET A 176 6.74 -1.49 16.43
N THR A 177 7.39 -1.59 17.61
CA THR A 177 8.03 -2.84 18.03
C THR A 177 7.03 -3.98 18.14
N GLY A 178 5.88 -3.76 18.77
CA GLY A 178 4.82 -4.77 18.90
C GLY A 178 4.20 -5.13 17.54
N ILE A 179 3.90 -4.12 16.72
CA ILE A 179 3.31 -4.29 15.39
C ILE A 179 4.24 -5.08 14.46
N VAL A 180 5.52 -4.70 14.39
CA VAL A 180 6.49 -5.36 13.51
C VAL A 180 6.75 -6.79 13.98
N GLY A 181 6.78 -7.05 15.31
CA GLY A 181 6.84 -8.40 15.86
C GLY A 181 5.65 -9.27 15.46
N PHE A 182 4.44 -8.73 15.48
CA PHE A 182 3.24 -9.41 15.00
C PHE A 182 3.35 -9.73 13.50
N LEU A 183 3.70 -8.73 12.66
CA LEU A 183 3.84 -8.91 11.22
C LEU A 183 4.88 -9.98 10.87
N ALA A 184 6.03 -9.97 11.54
CA ALA A 184 7.07 -10.98 11.38
C ALA A 184 6.55 -12.39 11.70
N SER A 185 5.82 -12.54 12.81
CA SER A 185 5.24 -13.83 13.22
C SER A 185 4.23 -14.39 12.22
N LYS A 186 3.50 -13.51 11.54
CA LYS A 186 2.47 -13.83 10.55
C LYS A 186 3.00 -13.85 9.10
N LYS A 187 4.24 -13.44 8.87
CA LYS A 187 4.84 -13.26 7.53
C LYS A 187 4.01 -12.30 6.65
N THR A 188 3.48 -11.26 7.28
CA THR A 188 2.65 -10.24 6.64
C THR A 188 3.48 -8.97 6.43
N PRO A 189 3.37 -8.27 5.28
CA PRO A 189 4.11 -7.04 5.06
C PRO A 189 3.59 -5.90 5.93
N LEU A 190 4.46 -4.92 6.18
CA LEU A 190 4.07 -3.60 6.66
C LEU A 190 3.64 -2.74 5.48
N LEU A 191 2.48 -2.10 5.58
CA LEU A 191 2.02 -1.15 4.57
C LEU A 191 2.51 0.25 4.91
N VAL A 192 3.12 0.93 3.92
CA VAL A 192 3.75 2.24 4.10
C VAL A 192 3.28 3.21 3.03
N ASN A 193 2.82 4.39 3.44
CA ASN A 193 2.49 5.48 2.55
C ASN A 193 3.76 6.30 2.29
N VAL A 194 4.22 6.33 1.03
CA VAL A 194 5.51 6.89 0.61
C VAL A 194 5.28 8.03 -0.38
N TYR A 195 5.55 9.26 0.04
CA TYR A 195 5.32 10.44 -0.79
C TYR A 195 6.58 11.30 -0.98
N PRO A 196 7.37 11.05 -2.03
CA PRO A 196 8.45 11.95 -2.44
C PRO A 196 8.00 13.39 -2.65
N TYR A 197 6.73 13.60 -3.05
CA TYR A 197 6.15 14.92 -3.20
C TYR A 197 6.27 15.75 -1.93
N PHE A 198 5.80 15.24 -0.79
CA PHE A 198 5.82 16.01 0.46
C PHE A 198 7.23 16.28 0.96
N ALA A 199 8.17 15.36 0.77
CA ALA A 199 9.58 15.61 1.08
C ALA A 199 10.15 16.75 0.23
N TYR A 200 9.87 16.76 -1.08
CA TYR A 200 10.25 17.84 -1.98
C TYR A 200 9.56 19.16 -1.62
N ALA A 201 8.24 19.15 -1.46
CA ALA A 201 7.46 20.37 -1.20
C ALA A 201 7.84 21.07 0.12
N ASN A 202 8.21 20.28 1.14
CA ASN A 202 8.64 20.80 2.43
C ASN A 202 10.09 21.32 2.41
N GLN A 203 10.95 20.75 1.57
CA GLN A 203 12.38 21.08 1.51
C GLN A 203 12.88 21.27 0.05
N PRO A 204 12.29 22.19 -0.73
CA PRO A 204 12.59 22.29 -2.16
C PRO A 204 13.98 22.83 -2.49
N LYS A 205 14.71 23.33 -1.49
CA LYS A 205 16.11 23.76 -1.63
C LYS A 205 17.09 22.60 -1.45
N ASP A 206 16.71 21.60 -0.65
CA ASP A 206 17.57 20.47 -0.27
C ASP A 206 17.25 19.21 -1.07
N VAL A 207 15.97 19.02 -1.42
CA VAL A 207 15.49 17.91 -2.23
C VAL A 207 15.34 18.34 -3.69
N ARG A 208 16.13 17.75 -4.58
CA ARG A 208 16.07 18.06 -6.03
C ARG A 208 14.77 17.50 -6.62
N LEU A 209 14.13 18.28 -7.50
CA LEU A 209 12.91 17.86 -8.19
C LEU A 209 13.12 16.61 -9.06
N ASP A 210 14.22 16.56 -9.81
CA ASP A 210 14.55 15.42 -10.67
C ASP A 210 14.75 14.12 -9.85
N TYR A 211 15.33 14.22 -8.66
CA TYR A 211 15.46 13.11 -7.72
C TYR A 211 14.09 12.63 -7.20
N ALA A 212 13.20 13.55 -6.91
CA ALA A 212 11.84 13.22 -6.48
C ALA A 212 10.98 12.61 -7.60
N LEU A 213 11.21 13.01 -8.87
CA LEU A 213 10.45 12.58 -10.05
C LEU A 213 11.02 11.35 -10.77
N PHE A 214 12.05 10.68 -10.25
CA PHE A 214 12.78 9.59 -10.93
C PHE A 214 13.46 10.02 -12.25
N THR A 215 13.75 11.29 -12.42
CA THR A 215 14.35 11.83 -13.67
C THR A 215 15.81 12.21 -13.51
N ALA A 216 16.42 11.98 -12.34
CA ALA A 216 17.82 12.27 -12.12
C ALA A 216 18.73 11.38 -13.01
N ASN A 217 19.72 12.01 -13.65
CA ASN A 217 20.69 11.31 -14.46
C ASN A 217 21.82 10.76 -13.57
N GLY A 218 21.59 9.58 -12.98
CA GLY A 218 22.56 8.89 -12.13
C GLY A 218 22.35 9.13 -10.63
N THR A 219 23.35 8.75 -9.83
CA THR A 219 23.32 8.79 -8.37
C THR A 219 23.22 10.22 -7.84
N VAL A 220 22.24 10.46 -6.98
CA VAL A 220 22.04 11.74 -6.26
C VAL A 220 22.53 11.62 -4.82
N VAL A 221 22.27 10.47 -4.17
CA VAL A 221 22.70 10.22 -2.78
C VAL A 221 23.56 8.97 -2.75
N VAL A 222 24.71 9.09 -2.08
CA VAL A 222 25.62 7.98 -1.77
C VAL A 222 25.54 7.70 -0.28
N ASP A 223 25.23 6.47 0.09
CA ASP A 223 25.09 6.02 1.48
C ASP A 223 25.89 4.71 1.68
N GLY A 224 27.15 4.86 2.00
CA GLY A 224 28.08 3.74 2.04
C GLY A 224 28.25 3.08 0.67
N ALA A 225 27.86 1.83 0.54
CA ALA A 225 27.88 1.10 -0.71
C ALA A 225 26.60 1.30 -1.56
N LEU A 226 25.59 1.94 -1.02
CA LEU A 226 24.29 2.11 -1.67
C LEU A 226 24.25 3.46 -2.41
N ASN A 227 23.66 3.43 -3.61
CA ASN A 227 23.55 4.58 -4.47
C ASN A 227 22.10 4.80 -4.86
N TYR A 228 21.55 5.97 -4.57
CA TYR A 228 20.17 6.32 -4.81
C TYR A 228 20.05 7.34 -5.96
N ALA A 229 19.35 6.96 -7.00
CA ALA A 229 19.03 7.81 -8.15
C ALA A 229 17.62 8.43 -8.04
N ASN A 230 16.78 7.96 -7.10
CA ASN A 230 15.46 8.48 -6.85
C ASN A 230 15.12 8.47 -5.35
N LEU A 231 14.25 9.40 -4.96
CA LEU A 231 13.88 9.61 -3.56
C LEU A 231 12.93 8.53 -3.03
N PHE A 232 12.11 7.91 -3.88
CA PHE A 232 11.22 6.83 -3.49
C PHE A 232 12.00 5.66 -2.89
N ASP A 233 13.03 5.18 -3.57
CA ASP A 233 13.90 4.11 -3.08
C ASP A 233 14.58 4.49 -1.76
N ALA A 234 15.05 5.73 -1.64
CA ALA A 234 15.68 6.20 -0.41
C ALA A 234 14.72 6.18 0.79
N ILE A 235 13.46 6.56 0.59
CA ILE A 235 12.43 6.53 1.63
C ILE A 235 12.07 5.09 2.00
N VAL A 236 11.88 4.21 1.01
CA VAL A 236 11.58 2.79 1.24
C VAL A 236 12.75 2.11 1.98
N ASP A 237 13.99 2.39 1.60
CA ASP A 237 15.18 1.82 2.25
C ASP A 237 15.41 2.36 3.67
N ALA A 238 15.01 3.61 3.95
CA ALA A 238 14.99 4.12 5.31
C ALA A 238 14.01 3.33 6.19
N MET A 239 12.85 2.94 5.64
CA MET A 239 11.89 2.08 6.34
C MET A 239 12.47 0.67 6.57
N TYR A 240 13.10 0.05 5.57
CA TYR A 240 13.78 -1.24 5.76
C TYR A 240 14.87 -1.16 6.83
N SER A 241 15.64 -0.06 6.88
CA SER A 241 16.64 0.15 7.90
C SER A 241 16.03 0.24 9.31
N ALA A 242 14.85 0.88 9.44
CA ALA A 242 14.14 0.94 10.71
C ALA A 242 13.61 -0.44 11.15
N LEU A 243 13.08 -1.24 10.21
CA LEU A 243 12.65 -2.62 10.45
C LEU A 243 13.80 -3.51 10.91
N GLU A 244 14.98 -3.40 10.27
CA GLU A 244 16.18 -4.15 10.65
C GLU A 244 16.67 -3.77 12.05
N LYS A 245 16.69 -2.47 12.39
CA LYS A 245 17.05 -1.99 13.73
C LYS A 245 16.05 -2.42 14.80
N ALA A 246 14.78 -2.60 14.43
CA ALA A 246 13.76 -3.18 15.30
C ALA A 246 13.88 -4.71 15.46
N GLY A 247 14.86 -5.35 14.81
CA GLY A 247 15.12 -6.78 14.90
C GLY A 247 14.33 -7.67 13.93
N HIS A 248 13.66 -7.08 12.95
CA HIS A 248 12.79 -7.81 12.02
C HIS A 248 13.13 -7.53 10.53
N PRO A 249 14.33 -7.95 10.07
CA PRO A 249 14.80 -7.71 8.70
C PRO A 249 13.96 -8.41 7.63
N ASP A 250 13.18 -9.43 8.01
CA ASP A 250 12.38 -10.25 7.10
C ASP A 250 10.97 -9.69 6.84
N VAL A 251 10.56 -8.64 7.56
CA VAL A 251 9.29 -7.97 7.27
C VAL A 251 9.43 -7.19 5.98
N SER A 252 8.62 -7.55 4.99
CA SER A 252 8.58 -6.85 3.71
C SER A 252 7.73 -5.56 3.81
N VAL A 253 7.96 -4.65 2.87
CA VAL A 253 7.21 -3.41 2.74
C VAL A 253 6.32 -3.49 1.50
N VAL A 254 5.05 -3.10 1.65
CA VAL A 254 4.13 -2.77 0.57
C VAL A 254 3.95 -1.25 0.59
N VAL A 255 4.14 -0.59 -0.53
CA VAL A 255 3.86 0.85 -0.65
C VAL A 255 2.37 1.02 -0.91
N SER A 256 1.61 1.24 0.18
CA SER A 256 0.16 1.31 0.13
C SER A 256 -0.40 2.62 -0.42
N GLU A 257 0.42 3.66 -0.45
CA GLU A 257 0.14 4.92 -1.15
C GLU A 257 1.43 5.53 -1.67
N THR A 258 1.39 6.02 -2.90
CA THR A 258 2.35 6.95 -3.47
C THR A 258 1.69 7.73 -4.59
N GLY A 259 2.08 9.00 -4.79
CA GLY A 259 1.49 9.83 -5.81
C GLY A 259 2.07 11.23 -5.84
N TRP A 260 1.58 12.02 -6.79
CA TRP A 260 2.00 13.41 -6.99
C TRP A 260 0.81 14.26 -7.42
N PRO A 261 0.52 15.39 -6.77
CA PRO A 261 -0.65 16.20 -7.11
C PRO A 261 -0.45 16.96 -8.42
N SER A 262 -1.53 17.06 -9.19
CA SER A 262 -1.54 17.73 -10.49
C SER A 262 -1.86 19.22 -10.42
N ALA A 263 -2.38 19.70 -9.26
CA ALA A 263 -2.79 21.08 -9.01
C ALA A 263 -2.85 21.37 -7.51
N GLY A 264 -3.31 22.57 -7.11
CA GLY A 264 -3.53 22.94 -5.71
C GLY A 264 -2.65 24.10 -5.23
N ASP A 265 -2.11 24.91 -6.16
CA ASP A 265 -1.34 26.15 -5.89
C ASP A 265 -0.12 25.94 -4.96
N ALA A 266 0.49 24.75 -5.02
CA ALA A 266 1.66 24.40 -4.23
C ALA A 266 2.86 24.08 -5.12
N ILE A 267 4.05 24.21 -4.54
CA ILE A 267 5.30 23.98 -5.26
C ILE A 267 5.35 22.57 -5.87
N GLY A 268 5.66 22.48 -7.16
CA GLY A 268 5.77 21.22 -7.88
C GLY A 268 4.44 20.52 -8.19
N ALA A 269 3.30 21.00 -7.72
CA ALA A 269 1.97 20.45 -7.98
C ALA A 269 1.51 20.88 -9.38
N THR A 270 1.88 20.12 -10.40
CA THR A 270 1.53 20.38 -11.81
C THR A 270 1.16 19.09 -12.51
N VAL A 271 0.34 19.17 -13.54
CA VAL A 271 -0.05 18.02 -14.39
C VAL A 271 1.20 17.31 -14.95
N GLU A 272 2.19 18.07 -15.41
CA GLU A 272 3.43 17.52 -15.96
C GLU A 272 4.21 16.71 -14.94
N ASN A 273 4.37 17.23 -13.72
CA ASN A 273 5.08 16.53 -12.64
C ASN A 273 4.28 15.31 -12.15
N GLY A 274 2.94 15.42 -12.03
CA GLY A 274 2.07 14.31 -11.68
C GLY A 274 2.16 13.17 -12.68
N MET A 275 2.08 13.49 -13.97
CA MET A 275 2.26 12.53 -15.06
C MET A 275 3.65 11.88 -15.04
N THR A 276 4.69 12.69 -14.90
CA THR A 276 6.09 12.22 -14.86
C THR A 276 6.33 11.28 -13.67
N TYR A 277 5.93 11.71 -12.47
CA TYR A 277 6.10 10.90 -11.27
C TYR A 277 5.40 9.55 -11.37
N ASN A 278 4.09 9.56 -11.66
CA ASN A 278 3.29 8.34 -11.63
C ASN A 278 3.70 7.34 -12.73
N ASN A 279 4.04 7.81 -13.95
CA ASN A 279 4.57 6.92 -14.99
C ASN A 279 5.92 6.32 -14.61
N ASN A 280 6.84 7.13 -14.06
CA ASN A 280 8.16 6.64 -13.65
C ASN A 280 8.06 5.69 -12.44
N ALA A 281 7.20 5.99 -11.46
CA ALA A 281 6.95 5.10 -10.33
C ALA A 281 6.40 3.74 -10.79
N VAL A 282 5.38 3.73 -11.66
CA VAL A 282 4.83 2.50 -12.26
C VAL A 282 5.92 1.72 -12.98
N ALA A 283 6.67 2.36 -13.88
CA ALA A 283 7.76 1.70 -14.62
C ALA A 283 8.83 1.14 -13.68
N HIS A 284 9.21 1.86 -12.62
CA HIS A 284 10.20 1.44 -11.65
C HIS A 284 9.75 0.20 -10.86
N VAL A 285 8.60 0.24 -10.22
CA VAL A 285 8.13 -0.83 -9.33
C VAL A 285 7.76 -2.11 -10.08
N THR A 286 7.36 -1.99 -11.35
CA THR A 286 7.05 -3.14 -12.22
C THR A 286 8.29 -3.73 -12.93
N SER A 287 9.43 -3.02 -12.91
CA SER A 287 10.68 -3.48 -13.52
C SER A 287 11.38 -4.60 -12.77
N SER A 288 10.95 -4.94 -11.57
CA SER A 288 11.63 -5.87 -10.66
C SER A 288 13.06 -5.44 -10.26
N ALA A 289 13.41 -4.17 -10.43
CA ALA A 289 14.72 -3.66 -10.02
C ALA A 289 14.88 -3.68 -8.49
N GLY A 290 13.80 -3.43 -7.76
CA GLY A 290 13.81 -3.25 -6.32
C GLY A 290 14.49 -1.94 -5.91
N THR A 291 14.82 -1.83 -4.63
CA THR A 291 15.61 -0.71 -4.10
C THR A 291 17.11 -1.06 -4.03
N PRO A 292 18.01 -0.10 -3.87
CA PRO A 292 19.44 -0.36 -3.66
C PRO A 292 19.73 -1.34 -2.50
N ARG A 293 18.92 -1.32 -1.44
CA ARG A 293 19.04 -2.23 -0.29
C ARG A 293 18.43 -3.61 -0.54
N ARG A 294 17.41 -3.69 -1.39
CA ARG A 294 16.67 -4.91 -1.75
C ARG A 294 16.66 -5.11 -3.27
N PRO A 295 17.81 -5.24 -3.91
CA PRO A 295 17.88 -5.37 -5.37
C PRO A 295 17.20 -6.65 -5.84
N GLY A 296 16.49 -6.57 -6.96
CA GLY A 296 15.77 -7.69 -7.54
C GLY A 296 14.43 -8.03 -6.88
N ASN A 297 14.04 -7.31 -5.82
CA ASN A 297 12.76 -7.51 -5.14
C ASN A 297 11.76 -6.47 -5.64
N ALA A 298 10.78 -6.90 -6.44
CA ALA A 298 9.68 -6.03 -6.85
C ALA A 298 8.93 -5.47 -5.61
N ILE A 299 8.42 -4.26 -5.74
CA ILE A 299 7.75 -3.53 -4.65
C ILE A 299 6.27 -3.43 -5.00
N GLU A 300 5.41 -4.18 -4.30
CA GLU A 300 3.97 -4.00 -4.43
C GLU A 300 3.60 -2.58 -4.05
N THR A 301 2.95 -1.85 -4.98
CA THR A 301 2.74 -0.41 -4.85
C THR A 301 1.35 -0.01 -5.31
N TYR A 302 0.74 0.96 -4.60
CA TYR A 302 -0.58 1.50 -4.92
C TYR A 302 -0.47 3.00 -5.19
N ILE A 303 -0.88 3.41 -6.40
CA ILE A 303 -0.91 4.84 -6.77
C ILE A 303 -2.07 5.53 -6.06
N PHE A 304 -1.82 6.68 -5.48
CA PHE A 304 -2.80 7.56 -4.89
C PHE A 304 -3.02 8.76 -5.84
N ALA A 305 -4.22 8.92 -6.44
CA ALA A 305 -5.39 8.09 -6.27
C ALA A 305 -6.16 7.99 -7.60
N MET A 306 -7.26 7.21 -7.58
CA MET A 306 -8.09 7.02 -8.78
C MET A 306 -8.70 8.31 -9.27
N PHE A 307 -9.37 9.07 -8.38
CA PHE A 307 -10.07 10.31 -8.71
C PHE A 307 -9.58 11.51 -7.92
N ASN A 308 -9.75 12.69 -8.47
CA ASN A 308 -9.78 13.91 -7.69
C ASN A 308 -11.00 13.89 -6.75
N GLU A 309 -10.81 14.30 -5.49
CA GLU A 309 -11.81 14.18 -4.42
C GLU A 309 -12.11 15.56 -3.83
N ASP A 310 -13.28 16.12 -4.13
CA ASP A 310 -13.64 17.50 -3.80
C ASP A 310 -14.01 17.75 -2.33
N LEU A 311 -14.30 16.69 -1.55
CA LEU A 311 -14.54 16.78 -0.12
C LEU A 311 -13.27 16.69 0.74
N LYS A 312 -12.09 16.53 0.13
CA LYS A 312 -10.82 16.65 0.81
C LYS A 312 -10.45 18.12 1.10
N PRO A 313 -9.49 18.39 1.99
CA PRO A 313 -9.00 19.75 2.22
C PRO A 313 -8.59 20.44 0.93
N VAL A 314 -9.00 21.70 0.78
CA VAL A 314 -8.71 22.50 -0.42
C VAL A 314 -7.20 22.60 -0.62
N GLY A 315 -6.76 22.44 -1.86
CA GLY A 315 -5.35 22.48 -2.25
C GLY A 315 -4.90 21.18 -2.92
N VAL A 316 -3.70 20.74 -2.63
CA VAL A 316 -3.11 19.55 -3.26
C VAL A 316 -3.90 18.26 -2.98
N GLU A 317 -4.52 18.15 -1.80
CA GLU A 317 -5.25 16.97 -1.38
C GLU A 317 -6.43 16.63 -2.31
N GLN A 318 -7.02 17.61 -2.96
CA GLN A 318 -8.09 17.42 -3.92
C GLN A 318 -7.60 16.99 -5.31
N ASN A 319 -6.28 16.96 -5.57
CA ASN A 319 -5.72 16.91 -6.91
C ASN A 319 -4.70 15.76 -7.13
N PHE A 320 -4.82 14.66 -6.42
CA PHE A 320 -3.98 13.47 -6.64
C PHE A 320 -4.57 12.48 -7.65
N GLY A 321 -5.80 12.71 -8.11
CA GLY A 321 -6.51 11.80 -9.02
C GLY A 321 -5.83 11.63 -10.37
N LEU A 322 -5.81 10.40 -10.88
CA LEU A 322 -5.48 10.12 -12.27
C LEU A 322 -6.64 10.50 -13.19
N TYR A 323 -7.85 10.52 -12.65
CA TYR A 323 -9.09 10.85 -13.33
C TYR A 323 -9.85 11.99 -12.63
N HIS A 324 -10.55 12.77 -13.41
CA HIS A 324 -11.64 13.61 -12.91
C HIS A 324 -12.86 12.75 -12.56
N PRO A 325 -13.79 13.24 -11.70
CA PRO A 325 -15.01 12.49 -11.36
C PRO A 325 -15.89 12.10 -12.56
N ASP A 326 -15.80 12.83 -13.69
CA ASP A 326 -16.47 12.49 -14.94
C ASP A 326 -15.78 11.36 -15.73
N MET A 327 -14.73 10.77 -15.17
CA MET A 327 -13.89 9.69 -15.72
C MET A 327 -12.99 10.12 -16.89
N THR A 328 -12.82 11.42 -17.15
CA THR A 328 -11.79 11.90 -18.07
C THR A 328 -10.42 11.87 -17.39
N GLU A 329 -9.37 11.51 -18.14
CA GLU A 329 -8.02 11.48 -17.60
C GLU A 329 -7.54 12.89 -17.25
N VAL A 330 -6.96 13.07 -16.06
CA VAL A 330 -6.15 14.26 -15.72
C VAL A 330 -4.86 14.22 -16.55
N TYR A 331 -4.28 13.05 -16.62
CA TYR A 331 -3.14 12.69 -17.49
C TYR A 331 -3.07 11.17 -17.63
N HIS A 332 -2.41 10.75 -18.71
CA HIS A 332 -2.28 9.33 -18.99
C HIS A 332 -1.19 8.66 -18.14
N VAL A 333 -1.51 7.50 -17.53
CA VAL A 333 -0.56 6.62 -16.86
C VAL A 333 -0.56 5.25 -17.52
N ASN A 334 0.63 4.75 -17.85
CA ASN A 334 0.81 3.45 -18.52
C ASN A 334 0.85 2.33 -17.47
N PHE A 335 -0.29 1.72 -17.20
CA PHE A 335 -0.35 0.46 -16.45
C PHE A 335 0.04 -0.72 -17.35
N PRO A 336 0.80 -1.73 -16.84
CA PRO A 336 1.28 -2.88 -17.63
C PRO A 336 0.16 -3.86 -18.05
#